data_8f1440a5683f1856fd9a8474a689860b
#
_entry.id   8f1440a5683f1856fd9a8474a689860b
#
_cell.length_a   1.000
_cell.length_b   1.000
_cell.length_c   1.000
_cell.angle_alpha   90.00
_cell.angle_beta   90.00
_cell.angle_gamma   90.00
#
_symmetry.space_group_name_H-M   'P 1'
#
loop_
_entity.id
_entity.type
_entity.pdbx_description
1 polymer ?
#
loop_
_entity_poly.entity_id
_entity_poly.type
_entity_poly.pdbx_seq_one_letter_code
_entity_poly.pdbx_strand_id
1 'polypeptide(L)'
;MIPIRDQIPTRHVPVVNYLLIAANILVFVLMWLAGPYQESLVYQFAMIPANLTTGLNLGDITDIFTGMFMHAGILHLGGNMLYLWIFGDNVEDSMGSVKYLAFYLVGGVVASLTHILTNPGSQIPSVGASGAIAAVLGAYLVLYPQSRVLTIIPLGFFLRMTLVPASIVLGLWFVLQLFSGFLALGGPDVGGVAFWAHIGGFVAGVVMAKLLVRRRRPEYDVRW
;
A
#
# COMPACT_ATOMS: atom_id res chain seq x y z
N MET A 1 -14.95 5.88 4.02
CA MET A 1 -14.55 5.46 5.37
C MET A 1 -13.08 5.73 5.54
N ILE A 2 -12.68 6.42 6.61
CA ILE A 2 -11.26 6.75 6.87
C ILE A 2 -10.86 6.06 8.17
N PRO A 3 -9.96 5.05 8.13
CA PRO A 3 -9.46 4.40 9.33
C PRO A 3 -8.57 5.38 10.12
N ILE A 4 -8.64 5.33 11.44
CA ILE A 4 -7.85 6.19 12.33
C ILE A 4 -6.90 5.37 13.21
N ARG A 5 -7.36 4.23 13.71
CA ARG A 5 -6.61 3.35 14.60
C ARG A 5 -7.28 1.98 14.64
N ASP A 6 -6.51 0.93 14.75
CA ASP A 6 -7.03 -0.38 15.15
C ASP A 6 -6.96 -0.58 16.66
N GLN A 7 -7.43 -1.72 17.15
CA GLN A 7 -7.46 -2.04 18.57
C GLN A 7 -6.47 -3.13 18.98
N ILE A 8 -5.61 -3.58 18.06
CA ILE A 8 -4.68 -4.66 18.35
C ILE A 8 -3.35 -4.07 18.84
N PRO A 9 -2.94 -4.33 20.09
CA PRO A 9 -1.64 -3.90 20.56
C PRO A 9 -0.52 -4.75 19.92
N THR A 10 0.57 -4.12 19.55
CA THR A 10 1.82 -4.81 19.16
C THR A 10 2.55 -5.32 20.37
N ARG A 11 3.20 -6.48 20.24
CA ARG A 11 4.05 -7.10 21.29
C ARG A 11 5.49 -6.58 21.24
N HIS A 12 5.92 -6.20 20.04
CA HIS A 12 7.27 -5.71 19.78
C HIS A 12 7.21 -4.35 19.09
N VAL A 13 8.27 -3.57 19.21
CA VAL A 13 8.40 -2.31 18.48
C VAL A 13 8.51 -2.61 16.99
N PRO A 14 7.62 -2.08 16.13
CA PRO A 14 7.61 -2.35 14.70
C PRO A 14 8.66 -1.48 13.97
N VAL A 15 9.93 -1.83 14.16
CA VAL A 15 11.07 -1.02 13.71
C VAL A 15 11.10 -0.83 12.21
N VAL A 16 10.84 -1.89 11.44
CA VAL A 16 10.86 -1.82 9.96
C VAL A 16 9.70 -0.98 9.45
N ASN A 17 8.52 -1.09 10.04
CA ASN A 17 7.38 -0.27 9.68
C ASN A 17 7.67 1.22 9.88
N TYR A 18 8.29 1.59 11.01
CA TYR A 18 8.69 2.97 11.27
C TYR A 18 9.80 3.44 10.31
N LEU A 19 10.75 2.58 9.97
CA LEU A 19 11.80 2.90 8.99
C LEU A 19 11.23 3.10 7.59
N LEU A 20 10.26 2.28 7.18
CA LEU A 20 9.55 2.46 5.91
C LEU A 20 8.79 3.79 5.86
N ILE A 21 8.07 4.14 6.93
CA ILE A 21 7.39 5.44 7.05
C ILE A 21 8.40 6.58 6.96
N ALA A 22 9.49 6.51 7.72
CA ALA A 22 10.54 7.52 7.72
C ALA A 22 11.21 7.68 6.35
N ALA A 23 11.49 6.57 5.66
CA ALA A 23 12.07 6.58 4.31
C ALA A 23 11.14 7.25 3.29
N ASN A 24 9.84 6.95 3.33
CA ASN A 24 8.86 7.58 2.45
C ASN A 24 8.76 9.10 2.69
N ILE A 25 8.73 9.52 3.96
CA ILE A 25 8.72 10.94 4.33
C ILE A 25 10.02 11.62 3.88
N LEU A 26 11.18 10.99 4.10
CA LEU A 26 12.47 11.53 3.70
C LEU A 26 12.55 11.73 2.18
N VAL A 27 12.18 10.70 1.39
CA VAL A 27 12.17 10.80 -0.07
C VAL A 27 11.24 11.91 -0.52
N PHE A 28 10.05 12.03 0.07
CA PHE A 28 9.12 13.11 -0.26
C PHE A 28 9.70 14.50 0.01
N VAL A 29 10.35 14.69 1.16
CA VAL A 29 11.01 15.96 1.51
C VAL A 29 12.15 16.28 0.54
N LEU A 30 13.00 15.30 0.20
CA LEU A 30 14.08 15.47 -0.76
C LEU A 30 13.55 15.86 -2.15
N MET A 31 12.46 15.19 -2.61
CA MET A 31 11.80 15.54 -3.86
C MET A 31 11.21 16.95 -3.85
N TRP A 32 10.57 17.33 -2.73
CA TRP A 32 10.03 18.69 -2.57
C TRP A 32 11.13 19.76 -2.57
N LEU A 33 12.26 19.51 -1.91
CA LEU A 33 13.42 20.40 -1.89
C LEU A 33 14.13 20.54 -3.25
N ALA A 34 13.96 19.56 -4.15
CA ALA A 34 14.49 19.62 -5.51
C ALA A 34 13.81 20.70 -6.37
N GLY A 35 12.66 21.22 -5.93
CA GLY A 35 11.99 22.35 -6.57
C GLY A 35 11.70 22.11 -8.06
N PRO A 36 12.23 22.92 -8.98
CA PRO A 36 11.98 22.78 -10.42
C PRO A 36 12.45 21.44 -11.02
N TYR A 37 13.37 20.73 -10.37
CA TYR A 37 13.89 19.44 -10.83
C TYR A 37 13.01 18.26 -10.42
N GLN A 38 11.97 18.47 -9.62
CA GLN A 38 11.12 17.40 -9.11
C GLN A 38 10.53 16.54 -10.23
N GLU A 39 10.00 17.16 -11.28
CA GLU A 39 9.41 16.46 -12.41
C GLU A 39 10.44 15.58 -13.14
N SER A 40 11.64 16.11 -13.39
CA SER A 40 12.74 15.34 -14.00
C SER A 40 13.14 14.12 -13.16
N LEU A 41 13.21 14.29 -11.81
CA LEU A 41 13.50 13.19 -10.91
C LEU A 41 12.37 12.13 -10.91
N VAL A 42 11.10 12.55 -11.05
CA VAL A 42 9.98 11.60 -11.19
C VAL A 42 10.18 10.75 -12.43
N TYR A 43 10.45 11.35 -13.60
CA TYR A 43 10.67 10.58 -14.83
C TYR A 43 11.93 9.72 -14.80
N GLN A 44 12.92 10.08 -13.98
CA GLN A 44 14.17 9.32 -13.85
C GLN A 44 14.07 8.12 -12.91
N PHE A 45 13.24 8.18 -11.86
CA PHE A 45 13.23 7.20 -10.78
C PHE A 45 11.85 6.53 -10.54
N ALA A 46 10.81 6.95 -11.25
CA ALA A 46 9.50 6.31 -11.14
C ALA A 46 9.36 5.16 -12.14
N MET A 47 8.59 4.16 -11.77
CA MET A 47 8.27 3.05 -12.66
C MET A 47 7.35 3.53 -13.79
N ILE A 48 7.80 3.39 -15.05
CA ILE A 48 7.02 3.68 -16.24
C ILE A 48 6.73 2.36 -16.95
N PRO A 49 5.45 1.93 -17.07
CA PRO A 49 5.10 0.63 -17.66
C PRO A 49 5.68 0.40 -19.05
N ALA A 50 5.63 1.40 -19.93
CA ALA A 50 6.13 1.29 -21.29
C ALA A 50 7.62 0.96 -21.36
N ASN A 51 8.45 1.51 -20.46
CA ASN A 51 9.88 1.24 -20.44
C ASN A 51 10.17 -0.24 -20.16
N LEU A 52 9.41 -0.84 -19.26
CA LEU A 52 9.55 -2.24 -18.85
C LEU A 52 9.03 -3.25 -19.90
N THR A 53 8.24 -2.78 -20.89
CA THR A 53 7.65 -3.64 -21.94
C THR A 53 8.36 -3.51 -23.28
N THR A 54 9.09 -2.42 -23.53
CA THR A 54 9.75 -2.16 -24.82
C THR A 54 11.23 -2.52 -24.87
N GLY A 55 11.88 -2.73 -23.73
CA GLY A 55 13.28 -3.12 -23.62
C GLY A 55 13.78 -2.94 -22.19
N LEU A 56 13.94 -4.05 -21.47
CA LEU A 56 14.40 -4.05 -20.08
C LEU A 56 15.86 -3.63 -19.98
N ASN A 57 16.12 -2.62 -19.15
CA ASN A 57 17.45 -2.28 -18.65
C ASN A 57 17.48 -2.33 -17.11
N LEU A 58 18.68 -2.30 -16.52
CA LEU A 58 18.82 -2.36 -15.06
C LEU A 58 18.19 -1.16 -14.35
N GLY A 59 18.16 0.01 -14.99
CA GLY A 59 17.50 1.21 -14.48
C GLY A 59 16.01 0.98 -14.29
N ASP A 60 15.32 0.48 -15.32
CA ASP A 60 13.86 0.24 -15.26
C ASP A 60 13.48 -0.76 -14.15
N ILE A 61 14.35 -1.75 -13.87
CA ILE A 61 14.13 -2.68 -12.76
C ILE A 61 14.28 -1.98 -11.40
N THR A 62 15.27 -1.10 -11.26
CA THR A 62 15.45 -0.32 -10.02
C THR A 62 14.31 0.65 -9.78
N ASP A 63 13.69 1.18 -10.85
CA ASP A 63 12.59 2.12 -10.80
C ASP A 63 11.30 1.52 -10.21
N ILE A 64 11.14 0.20 -10.26
CA ILE A 64 10.10 -0.50 -9.52
C ILE A 64 10.25 -0.26 -8.01
N PHE A 65 11.49 -0.27 -7.50
CA PHE A 65 11.75 -0.07 -6.07
C PHE A 65 11.76 1.40 -5.68
N THR A 66 12.42 2.25 -6.45
CA THR A 66 12.51 3.69 -6.14
C THR A 66 11.14 4.36 -6.22
N GLY A 67 10.33 4.00 -7.22
CA GLY A 67 8.96 4.49 -7.37
C GLY A 67 8.06 4.19 -6.18
N MET A 68 8.31 3.08 -5.44
CA MET A 68 7.55 2.73 -4.23
C MET A 68 7.74 3.74 -3.09
N PHE A 69 8.78 4.55 -3.09
CA PHE A 69 9.04 5.54 -2.04
C PHE A 69 8.71 6.97 -2.47
N MET A 70 8.37 7.20 -3.73
CA MET A 70 8.03 8.52 -4.26
C MET A 70 6.54 8.79 -4.10
N HIS A 71 6.13 10.05 -3.96
CA HIS A 71 4.73 10.45 -3.80
C HIS A 71 4.42 11.73 -4.58
N ALA A 72 3.28 11.73 -5.26
CA ALA A 72 2.85 12.85 -6.10
C ALA A 72 2.39 14.09 -5.33
N GLY A 73 2.13 13.98 -4.02
CA GLY A 73 1.72 15.12 -3.19
C GLY A 73 1.46 14.73 -1.74
N ILE A 74 1.27 15.74 -0.90
CA ILE A 74 1.16 15.60 0.56
C ILE A 74 -0.03 14.72 1.00
N LEU A 75 -1.17 14.79 0.30
CA LEU A 75 -2.33 13.96 0.61
C LEU A 75 -2.10 12.50 0.23
N HIS A 76 -1.35 12.25 -0.87
CA HIS A 76 -0.97 10.92 -1.28
C HIS A 76 0.00 10.29 -0.26
N LEU A 77 1.03 11.03 0.15
CA LEU A 77 1.93 10.58 1.22
C LEU A 77 1.18 10.34 2.53
N GLY A 78 0.38 11.32 2.97
CA GLY A 78 -0.37 11.23 4.24
C GLY A 78 -1.32 10.04 4.29
N GLY A 79 -2.03 9.77 3.19
CA GLY A 79 -2.89 8.59 3.07
C GLY A 79 -2.10 7.29 3.19
N ASN A 80 -0.99 7.16 2.46
CA ASN A 80 -0.12 5.99 2.51
C ASN A 80 0.46 5.78 3.92
N MET A 81 0.99 6.82 4.53
CA MET A 81 1.57 6.71 5.88
C MET A 81 0.53 6.40 6.94
N LEU A 82 -0.68 6.92 6.82
CA LEU A 82 -1.79 6.60 7.72
C LEU A 82 -2.13 5.09 7.68
N TYR A 83 -2.27 4.52 6.48
CA TYR A 83 -2.58 3.10 6.34
C TYR A 83 -1.42 2.22 6.81
N LEU A 84 -0.18 2.60 6.48
CA LEU A 84 1.00 1.88 6.93
C LEU A 84 1.18 1.93 8.45
N TRP A 85 0.88 3.08 9.06
CA TRP A 85 0.89 3.26 10.51
C TRP A 85 -0.13 2.38 11.23
N ILE A 86 -1.37 2.28 10.70
CA ILE A 86 -2.48 1.57 11.36
C ILE A 86 -2.36 0.06 11.22
N PHE A 87 -1.89 -0.43 10.06
CA PHE A 87 -1.98 -1.86 9.72
C PHE A 87 -0.61 -2.54 9.64
N GLY A 88 0.45 -1.77 9.37
CA GLY A 88 1.78 -2.32 9.14
C GLY A 88 2.44 -2.88 10.39
N ASP A 89 2.25 -2.24 11.52
CA ASP A 89 2.83 -2.64 12.80
C ASP A 89 2.39 -4.04 13.25
N ASN A 90 1.11 -4.35 13.14
CA ASN A 90 0.58 -5.67 13.50
C ASN A 90 1.01 -6.76 12.51
N VAL A 91 1.15 -6.42 11.22
CA VAL A 91 1.66 -7.36 10.23
C VAL A 91 3.14 -7.65 10.49
N GLU A 92 3.95 -6.63 10.79
CA GLU A 92 5.34 -6.82 11.21
C GLU A 92 5.44 -7.69 12.48
N ASP A 93 4.63 -7.40 13.51
CA ASP A 93 4.62 -8.16 14.77
C ASP A 93 4.29 -9.65 14.54
N SER A 94 3.45 -9.96 13.52
CA SER A 94 3.06 -11.32 13.18
C SER A 94 4.13 -12.13 12.49
N MET A 95 4.93 -11.51 11.62
CA MET A 95 5.93 -12.25 10.80
C MET A 95 7.37 -11.97 11.20
N GLY A 96 7.62 -10.94 12.02
CA GLY A 96 8.93 -10.44 12.40
C GLY A 96 9.54 -9.51 11.33
N SER A 97 10.41 -8.60 11.77
CA SER A 97 10.88 -7.46 10.97
C SER A 97 11.54 -7.83 9.65
N VAL A 98 12.42 -8.84 9.62
CA VAL A 98 13.13 -9.25 8.39
C VAL A 98 12.16 -9.79 7.35
N LYS A 99 11.23 -10.65 7.77
CA LYS A 99 10.22 -11.20 6.85
C LYS A 99 9.25 -10.11 6.39
N TYR A 100 8.92 -9.17 7.27
CA TYR A 100 8.04 -8.05 6.93
C TYR A 100 8.66 -7.15 5.86
N LEU A 101 9.96 -6.83 5.96
CA LEU A 101 10.65 -6.06 4.92
C LEU A 101 10.60 -6.78 3.57
N ALA A 102 10.96 -8.07 3.55
CA ALA A 102 10.90 -8.86 2.31
C ALA A 102 9.47 -8.94 1.77
N PHE A 103 8.48 -9.16 2.65
CA PHE A 103 7.06 -9.19 2.31
C PHE A 103 6.60 -7.86 1.67
N TYR A 104 6.96 -6.72 2.28
CA TYR A 104 6.61 -5.39 1.78
C TYR A 104 7.18 -5.14 0.38
N LEU A 105 8.47 -5.42 0.18
CA LEU A 105 9.14 -5.23 -1.11
C LEU A 105 8.58 -6.16 -2.19
N VAL A 106 8.40 -7.44 -1.88
CA VAL A 106 7.81 -8.41 -2.82
C VAL A 106 6.36 -8.04 -3.15
N GLY A 107 5.58 -7.61 -2.16
CA GLY A 107 4.22 -7.12 -2.37
C GLY A 107 4.17 -5.93 -3.32
N GLY A 108 5.10 -4.99 -3.18
CA GLY A 108 5.24 -3.84 -4.07
C GLY A 108 5.66 -4.25 -5.49
N VAL A 109 6.60 -5.19 -5.62
CA VAL A 109 6.99 -5.72 -6.95
C VAL A 109 5.80 -6.40 -7.64
N VAL A 110 5.05 -7.25 -6.95
CA VAL A 110 3.86 -7.91 -7.53
C VAL A 110 2.79 -6.88 -7.92
N ALA A 111 2.59 -5.85 -7.10
CA ALA A 111 1.71 -4.74 -7.42
C ALA A 111 2.12 -4.02 -8.71
N SER A 112 3.40 -3.67 -8.82
CA SER A 112 3.96 -3.01 -10.02
C SER A 112 3.84 -3.90 -11.26
N LEU A 113 4.18 -5.18 -11.16
CA LEU A 113 4.01 -6.13 -12.27
C LEU A 113 2.54 -6.24 -12.71
N THR A 114 1.60 -6.27 -11.77
CA THR A 114 0.17 -6.28 -12.10
C THR A 114 -0.24 -5.01 -12.84
N HIS A 115 0.28 -3.85 -12.43
CA HIS A 115 0.02 -2.58 -13.11
C HIS A 115 0.60 -2.56 -14.53
N ILE A 116 1.84 -3.01 -14.71
CA ILE A 116 2.50 -3.13 -16.02
C ILE A 116 1.68 -4.03 -16.97
N LEU A 117 1.25 -5.20 -16.49
CA LEU A 117 0.49 -6.16 -17.30
C LEU A 117 -0.87 -5.61 -17.74
N THR A 118 -1.48 -4.74 -16.95
CA THR A 118 -2.79 -4.13 -17.28
C THR A 118 -2.67 -2.83 -18.06
N ASN A 119 -1.50 -2.19 -18.06
CA ASN A 119 -1.23 -0.91 -18.73
C ASN A 119 0.14 -0.91 -19.45
N PRO A 120 0.43 -1.88 -20.33
CA PRO A 120 1.79 -2.11 -20.84
C PRO A 120 2.34 -0.95 -21.69
N GLY A 121 1.47 -0.14 -22.28
CA GLY A 121 1.85 1.02 -23.12
C GLY A 121 1.86 2.35 -22.40
N SER A 122 1.52 2.39 -21.10
CA SER A 122 1.44 3.64 -20.36
C SER A 122 2.79 4.31 -20.22
N GLN A 123 2.85 5.59 -20.58
CA GLN A 123 4.00 6.47 -20.39
C GLN A 123 3.92 7.26 -19.07
N ILE A 124 2.89 7.02 -18.29
CA ILE A 124 2.65 7.76 -17.04
C ILE A 124 3.50 7.15 -15.93
N PRO A 125 4.33 7.97 -15.24
CA PRO A 125 5.10 7.51 -14.11
C PRO A 125 4.19 7.02 -12.98
N SER A 126 4.42 5.80 -12.51
CA SER A 126 3.74 5.22 -11.36
C SER A 126 4.59 5.38 -10.12
N VAL A 127 4.05 6.08 -9.11
CA VAL A 127 4.70 6.40 -7.85
C VAL A 127 3.79 6.09 -6.67
N GLY A 128 4.38 5.68 -5.56
CA GLY A 128 3.67 5.50 -4.29
C GLY A 128 3.91 4.14 -3.63
N ALA A 129 3.91 4.16 -2.32
CA ALA A 129 3.99 2.97 -1.47
C ALA A 129 2.72 2.09 -1.54
N SER A 130 1.65 2.60 -2.15
CA SER A 130 0.29 2.06 -2.02
C SER A 130 0.10 0.63 -2.51
N GLY A 131 0.89 0.19 -3.51
CA GLY A 131 0.88 -1.20 -3.96
C GLY A 131 1.42 -2.16 -2.89
N ALA A 132 2.54 -1.82 -2.25
CA ALA A 132 3.09 -2.58 -1.14
C ALA A 132 2.20 -2.50 0.11
N ILE A 133 1.60 -1.33 0.38
CA ILE A 133 0.63 -1.15 1.46
C ILE A 133 -0.62 -2.00 1.20
N ALA A 134 -1.08 -2.10 -0.04
CA ALA A 134 -2.19 -3.01 -0.39
C ALA A 134 -1.87 -4.46 0.00
N ALA A 135 -0.61 -4.91 -0.17
CA ALA A 135 -0.21 -6.23 0.32
C ALA A 135 -0.29 -6.31 1.86
N VAL A 136 0.11 -5.27 2.58
CA VAL A 136 -0.05 -5.18 4.04
C VAL A 136 -1.53 -5.29 4.43
N LEU A 137 -2.43 -4.60 3.73
CA LEU A 137 -3.88 -4.67 3.98
C LEU A 137 -4.44 -6.06 3.72
N GLY A 138 -4.00 -6.73 2.64
CA GLY A 138 -4.37 -8.10 2.33
C GLY A 138 -3.91 -9.09 3.42
N ALA A 139 -2.68 -8.92 3.92
CA ALA A 139 -2.17 -9.71 5.04
C ALA A 139 -2.96 -9.45 6.33
N TYR A 140 -3.21 -8.19 6.66
CA TYR A 140 -3.98 -7.81 7.84
C TYR A 140 -5.39 -8.42 7.83
N LEU A 141 -6.06 -8.41 6.67
CA LEU A 141 -7.37 -9.04 6.51
C LEU A 141 -7.36 -10.53 6.84
N VAL A 142 -6.30 -11.25 6.46
CA VAL A 142 -6.15 -12.69 6.75
C VAL A 142 -5.82 -12.96 8.21
N LEU A 143 -4.96 -12.12 8.79
CA LEU A 143 -4.45 -12.31 10.16
C LEU A 143 -5.45 -11.85 11.21
N TYR A 144 -6.14 -10.74 10.95
CA TYR A 144 -6.97 -10.03 11.93
C TYR A 144 -8.37 -9.63 11.41
N PRO A 145 -9.14 -10.53 10.77
CA PRO A 145 -10.40 -10.18 10.11
C PRO A 145 -11.46 -9.60 11.06
N GLN A 146 -11.43 -9.99 12.34
CA GLN A 146 -12.38 -9.56 13.37
C GLN A 146 -11.88 -8.38 14.20
N SER A 147 -10.65 -7.92 13.97
CA SER A 147 -10.13 -6.72 14.62
C SER A 147 -11.05 -5.53 14.37
N ARG A 148 -11.21 -4.69 15.38
CA ARG A 148 -12.02 -3.49 15.23
C ARG A 148 -11.14 -2.30 14.91
N VAL A 149 -11.51 -1.57 13.86
CA VAL A 149 -10.84 -0.36 13.38
C VAL A 149 -11.73 0.85 13.69
N LEU A 150 -11.22 1.79 14.46
CA LEU A 150 -11.88 3.08 14.65
C LEU A 150 -11.87 3.82 13.31
N THR A 151 -13.06 4.10 12.81
CA THR A 151 -13.26 4.61 11.44
C THR A 151 -14.15 5.83 11.47
N ILE A 152 -13.77 6.87 10.72
CA ILE A 152 -14.64 8.00 10.43
C ILE A 152 -15.50 7.66 9.22
N ILE A 153 -16.81 7.73 9.39
CA ILE A 153 -17.81 7.55 8.34
C ILE A 153 -18.47 8.90 8.08
N PRO A 154 -18.29 9.50 6.89
CA PRO A 154 -19.04 10.70 6.51
C PRO A 154 -20.49 10.31 6.22
N LEU A 155 -21.43 10.95 6.90
CA LEU A 155 -22.87 10.80 6.73
C LEU A 155 -23.47 12.17 6.36
N GLY A 156 -23.35 12.54 5.10
CA GLY A 156 -23.70 13.88 4.63
C GLY A 156 -22.84 14.95 5.31
N PHE A 157 -23.44 15.85 6.08
CA PHE A 157 -22.74 16.92 6.81
C PHE A 157 -22.17 16.48 8.17
N PHE A 158 -22.44 15.25 8.61
CA PHE A 158 -21.99 14.74 9.91
C PHE A 158 -20.85 13.72 9.72
N LEU A 159 -19.90 13.74 10.65
CA LEU A 159 -18.84 12.74 10.75
C LEU A 159 -19.13 11.84 11.95
N ARG A 160 -19.31 10.55 11.71
CA ARG A 160 -19.50 9.57 12.77
C ARG A 160 -18.24 8.75 12.97
N MET A 161 -17.72 8.72 14.19
CA MET A 161 -16.66 7.82 14.59
C MET A 161 -17.26 6.52 15.12
N THR A 162 -16.86 5.38 14.62
CA THR A 162 -17.37 4.08 15.07
C THR A 162 -16.33 2.98 14.85
N LEU A 163 -16.45 1.92 15.64
CA LEU A 163 -15.61 0.73 15.52
C LEU A 163 -16.22 -0.21 14.48
N VAL A 164 -15.48 -0.47 13.42
CA VAL A 164 -15.91 -1.33 12.31
C VAL A 164 -14.93 -2.52 12.19
N PRO A 165 -15.43 -3.75 12.00
CA PRO A 165 -14.55 -4.89 11.73
C PRO A 165 -13.62 -4.63 10.55
N ALA A 166 -12.35 -5.03 10.68
CA ALA A 166 -11.35 -4.88 9.61
C ALA A 166 -11.80 -5.54 8.30
N SER A 167 -12.49 -6.68 8.39
CA SER A 167 -13.06 -7.36 7.22
C SER A 167 -14.01 -6.47 6.41
N ILE A 168 -14.77 -5.61 7.06
CA ILE A 168 -15.67 -4.67 6.37
C ILE A 168 -14.88 -3.49 5.80
N VAL A 169 -13.99 -2.88 6.59
CA VAL A 169 -13.21 -1.72 6.14
C VAL A 169 -12.34 -2.07 4.94
N LEU A 170 -11.56 -3.16 5.06
CA LEU A 170 -10.61 -3.59 4.03
C LEU A 170 -11.30 -4.29 2.86
N GLY A 171 -12.38 -5.07 3.14
CA GLY A 171 -13.18 -5.70 2.10
C GLY A 171 -13.87 -4.67 1.20
N LEU A 172 -14.52 -3.65 1.79
CA LEU A 172 -15.13 -2.57 1.02
C LEU A 172 -14.08 -1.77 0.23
N TRP A 173 -12.93 -1.48 0.86
CA TRP A 173 -11.82 -0.82 0.15
C TRP A 173 -11.39 -1.62 -1.07
N PHE A 174 -11.21 -2.94 -0.94
CA PHE A 174 -10.81 -3.81 -2.04
C PHE A 174 -11.86 -3.90 -3.15
N VAL A 175 -13.15 -4.02 -2.79
CA VAL A 175 -14.26 -4.01 -3.76
C VAL A 175 -14.29 -2.69 -4.55
N LEU A 176 -14.05 -1.56 -3.89
CA LEU A 176 -13.94 -0.27 -4.57
C LEU A 176 -12.73 -0.20 -5.51
N GLN A 177 -11.58 -0.83 -5.15
CA GLN A 177 -10.44 -0.93 -6.07
C GLN A 177 -10.79 -1.76 -7.31
N LEU A 178 -11.46 -2.89 -7.14
CA LEU A 178 -11.92 -3.73 -8.26
C LEU A 178 -12.87 -2.96 -9.18
N PHE A 179 -13.89 -2.33 -8.60
CA PHE A 179 -14.87 -1.57 -9.38
C PHE A 179 -14.21 -0.43 -10.17
N SER A 180 -13.35 0.36 -9.50
CA SER A 180 -12.63 1.47 -10.16
C SER A 180 -11.62 0.97 -11.19
N GLY A 181 -10.93 -0.14 -10.91
CA GLY A 181 -10.01 -0.78 -11.85
C GLY A 181 -10.70 -1.27 -13.12
N PHE A 182 -11.87 -1.89 -12.99
CA PHE A 182 -12.67 -2.30 -14.17
C PHE A 182 -13.20 -1.11 -14.97
N LEU A 183 -13.63 -0.04 -14.30
CA LEU A 183 -14.07 1.18 -15.00
C LEU A 183 -12.92 1.88 -15.73
N ALA A 184 -11.69 1.75 -15.24
CA ALA A 184 -10.52 2.34 -15.88
C ALA A 184 -10.00 1.53 -17.08
N LEU A 185 -10.43 0.26 -17.25
CA LEU A 185 -10.02 -0.55 -18.40
C LEU A 185 -10.56 0.03 -19.72
N GLY A 186 -9.64 0.26 -20.66
CA GLY A 186 -10.00 0.82 -21.98
C GLY A 186 -10.31 2.31 -21.97
N GLY A 187 -10.20 2.98 -20.82
CA GLY A 187 -10.27 4.44 -20.72
C GLY A 187 -8.99 5.13 -21.21
N PRO A 188 -9.01 6.46 -21.32
CA PRO A 188 -7.83 7.22 -21.68
C PRO A 188 -6.75 7.10 -20.61
N ASP A 189 -5.48 7.06 -21.03
CA ASP A 189 -4.32 7.06 -20.14
C ASP A 189 -4.06 8.49 -19.63
N VAL A 190 -4.80 8.89 -18.61
CA VAL A 190 -4.77 10.26 -18.06
C VAL A 190 -4.12 10.38 -16.69
N GLY A 191 -3.51 9.32 -16.19
CA GLY A 191 -2.98 9.24 -14.85
C GLY A 191 -4.06 9.05 -13.79
N GLY A 192 -3.65 9.01 -12.54
CA GLY A 192 -4.55 8.82 -11.40
C GLY A 192 -4.12 7.70 -10.46
N VAL A 193 -5.09 6.96 -9.95
CA VAL A 193 -4.83 5.85 -9.03
C VAL A 193 -4.54 4.57 -9.80
N ALA A 194 -3.42 3.92 -9.48
CA ALA A 194 -3.03 2.63 -10.05
C ALA A 194 -3.84 1.47 -9.41
N PHE A 195 -5.14 1.40 -9.73
CA PHE A 195 -6.06 0.43 -9.12
C PHE A 195 -5.58 -1.01 -9.26
N TRP A 196 -5.03 -1.38 -10.41
CA TRP A 196 -4.52 -2.72 -10.65
C TRP A 196 -3.26 -3.06 -9.83
N ALA A 197 -2.42 -2.05 -9.51
CA ALA A 197 -1.35 -2.23 -8.55
C ALA A 197 -1.91 -2.55 -7.15
N HIS A 198 -2.95 -1.85 -6.72
CA HIS A 198 -3.61 -2.12 -5.44
C HIS A 198 -4.23 -3.51 -5.38
N ILE A 199 -4.91 -3.93 -6.46
CA ILE A 199 -5.53 -5.26 -6.55
C ILE A 199 -4.45 -6.36 -6.50
N GLY A 200 -3.40 -6.23 -7.32
CA GLY A 200 -2.29 -7.18 -7.35
C GLY A 200 -1.56 -7.28 -6.01
N GLY A 201 -1.25 -6.13 -5.41
CA GLY A 201 -0.62 -6.08 -4.09
C GLY A 201 -1.48 -6.74 -3.01
N PHE A 202 -2.77 -6.40 -2.94
CA PHE A 202 -3.68 -6.97 -1.95
C PHE A 202 -3.80 -8.49 -2.07
N VAL A 203 -3.99 -9.02 -3.27
CA VAL A 203 -4.06 -10.47 -3.51
C VAL A 203 -2.74 -11.15 -3.14
N ALA A 204 -1.60 -10.57 -3.53
CA ALA A 204 -0.28 -11.06 -3.14
C ALA A 204 -0.13 -11.10 -1.62
N GLY A 205 -0.58 -10.06 -0.92
CA GLY A 205 -0.56 -10.00 0.55
C GLY A 205 -1.40 -11.09 1.20
N VAL A 206 -2.60 -11.35 0.70
CA VAL A 206 -3.46 -12.46 1.15
C VAL A 206 -2.76 -13.81 0.99
N VAL A 207 -2.13 -14.05 -0.17
CA VAL A 207 -1.44 -15.31 -0.45
C VAL A 207 -0.20 -15.47 0.42
N MET A 208 0.66 -14.46 0.44
CA MET A 208 1.90 -14.49 1.21
C MET A 208 1.66 -14.63 2.72
N ALA A 209 0.65 -13.95 3.27
CA ALA A 209 0.32 -14.09 4.69
C ALA A 209 -0.07 -15.54 5.06
N LYS A 210 -0.83 -16.23 4.21
CA LYS A 210 -1.19 -17.64 4.42
C LYS A 210 0.02 -18.58 4.37
N LEU A 211 1.05 -18.22 3.60
CA LEU A 211 2.24 -19.04 3.44
C LEU A 211 3.29 -18.75 4.53
N LEU A 212 3.47 -17.48 4.91
CA LEU A 212 4.56 -17.03 5.78
C LEU A 212 4.20 -17.09 7.27
N VAL A 213 2.92 -16.89 7.60
CA VAL A 213 2.48 -16.84 8.99
C VAL A 213 1.82 -18.17 9.36
N ARG A 214 2.50 -19.00 10.16
CA ARG A 214 1.84 -20.14 10.81
C ARG A 214 0.78 -19.58 11.76
N ARG A 215 -0.50 -20.00 11.59
CA ARG A 215 -1.62 -19.60 12.44
C ARG A 215 -1.26 -19.82 13.91
N ARG A 216 -0.77 -18.79 14.58
CA ARG A 216 -0.92 -18.67 16.03
C ARG A 216 -2.32 -18.10 16.22
N ARG A 217 -3.23 -18.85 16.85
CA ARG A 217 -4.50 -18.28 17.31
C ARG A 217 -4.14 -17.09 18.18
N PRO A 218 -4.60 -15.88 17.88
CA PRO A 218 -4.43 -14.77 18.81
C PRO A 218 -5.21 -15.13 20.06
N GLU A 219 -4.51 -15.27 21.17
CA GLU A 219 -5.13 -15.34 22.49
C GLU A 219 -5.55 -13.92 22.85
N TYR A 220 -6.68 -13.48 22.26
CA TYR A 220 -7.32 -12.24 22.68
C TYR A 220 -8.12 -12.55 23.92
N ASP A 221 -7.54 -12.31 25.08
CA ASP A 221 -8.26 -12.18 26.35
C ASP A 221 -9.04 -10.85 26.28
N VAL A 222 -10.22 -10.90 25.67
CA VAL A 222 -11.16 -9.77 25.65
C VAL A 222 -11.75 -9.66 27.05
N ARG A 223 -11.00 -9.05 27.97
CA ARG A 223 -11.59 -8.60 29.23
C ARG A 223 -12.38 -7.33 28.94
N TRP A 224 -13.70 -7.49 29.07
CA TRP A 224 -14.69 -6.41 29.03
C TRP A 224 -14.56 -5.47 30.25
#